data_4beaa56814393b904c8d79b975fb0223
#
_entry.id   4beaa56814393b904c8d79b975fb0223
#
_cell.length_a   1.000
_cell.length_b   1.000
_cell.length_c   1.000
_cell.angle_alpha   90.00
_cell.angle_beta   90.00
_cell.angle_gamma   90.00
#
_symmetry.space_group_name_H-M   'P 1'
#
loop_
_entity.id
_entity.type
_entity.pdbx_description
1 polymer ?
#
loop_
_entity_poly.entity_id
_entity_poly.type
_entity_poly.pdbx_seq_one_letter_code
_entity_poly.pdbx_strand_id
1 'polypeptide(L)'
;EVAPNQFELAPIYEECNLAVDHNMLLMSLMKRVAHKHGFRVLLHEKPFAGVNGSGKHNNWSLCTDTGVLLHAAGKTPEDNLRFVVFIVETLMGVYKHNGLLKASIMSATNAHRLGANEAPPAIISSFLGKQLTDLLDHIEKADKEELFALAGKKGMELDIPEIPELMIDNTDRNRTSPFAFTGNRFEFRAVGSEANCASS
;
A
#
# COMPACT_ATOMS: atom_id res chain seq x y z
N GLU A 1 -11.32 -17.04 5.07
CA GLU A 1 -12.10 -16.21 4.18
C GLU A 1 -13.59 -16.32 4.44
N VAL A 2 -14.39 -15.33 4.03
CA VAL A 2 -15.79 -15.20 4.47
C VAL A 2 -16.77 -15.89 3.52
N ALA A 3 -16.53 -15.82 2.21
CA ALA A 3 -17.41 -16.41 1.22
C ALA A 3 -17.17 -17.92 1.07
N PRO A 4 -18.21 -18.70 0.69
CA PRO A 4 -18.04 -20.13 0.42
C PRO A 4 -16.99 -20.40 -0.65
N ASN A 5 -16.03 -21.29 -0.35
CA ASN A 5 -14.91 -21.64 -1.24
C ASN A 5 -14.09 -20.44 -1.73
N GLN A 6 -13.97 -19.42 -0.92
CA GLN A 6 -13.05 -18.31 -1.16
C GLN A 6 -11.63 -18.70 -0.77
N PHE A 7 -10.69 -18.40 -1.64
CA PHE A 7 -9.26 -18.62 -1.43
C PHE A 7 -8.51 -17.30 -1.60
N GLU A 8 -7.47 -17.13 -0.83
CA GLU A 8 -6.52 -16.01 -0.96
C GLU A 8 -5.19 -16.55 -1.47
N LEU A 9 -4.57 -15.81 -2.34
CA LEU A 9 -3.25 -16.10 -2.87
C LEU A 9 -2.29 -15.00 -2.41
N ALA A 10 -1.19 -15.40 -1.77
CA ALA A 10 -0.14 -14.51 -1.31
C ALA A 10 1.16 -14.84 -2.05
N PRO A 11 1.44 -14.20 -3.19
CA PRO A 11 2.68 -14.44 -3.94
C PRO A 11 3.89 -13.88 -3.20
N ILE A 12 5.07 -14.43 -3.48
CA ILE A 12 6.35 -13.84 -3.09
C ILE A 12 6.55 -12.58 -3.92
N TYR A 13 7.04 -11.50 -3.28
CA TYR A 13 7.32 -10.24 -3.95
C TYR A 13 8.43 -10.38 -5.00
N GLU A 14 8.32 -9.62 -6.05
CA GLU A 14 9.28 -9.54 -7.14
C GLU A 14 9.24 -8.17 -7.81
N GLU A 15 10.03 -7.97 -8.85
CA GLU A 15 10.02 -6.73 -9.61
C GLU A 15 8.62 -6.45 -10.19
N CYS A 16 8.22 -5.18 -10.21
CA CYS A 16 6.84 -4.75 -10.44
C CYS A 16 6.26 -5.26 -11.77
N ASN A 17 7.00 -5.14 -12.89
CA ASN A 17 6.50 -5.62 -14.19
C ASN A 17 6.29 -7.13 -14.19
N LEU A 18 7.23 -7.85 -13.56
CA LEU A 18 7.18 -9.30 -13.46
C LEU A 18 6.00 -9.75 -12.60
N ALA A 19 5.77 -9.06 -11.48
CA ALA A 19 4.63 -9.30 -10.60
C ALA A 19 3.29 -9.11 -11.33
N VAL A 20 3.17 -8.06 -12.13
CA VAL A 20 1.98 -7.80 -12.96
C VAL A 20 1.77 -8.90 -13.99
N ASP A 21 2.81 -9.27 -14.73
CA ASP A 21 2.74 -10.31 -15.75
C ASP A 21 2.38 -11.67 -15.15
N HIS A 22 3.00 -12.04 -14.03
CA HIS A 22 2.68 -13.25 -13.30
C HIS A 22 1.24 -13.26 -12.77
N ASN A 23 0.75 -12.13 -12.26
CA ASN A 23 -0.64 -12.02 -11.83
C ASN A 23 -1.62 -12.24 -12.99
N MET A 24 -1.37 -11.65 -14.16
CA MET A 24 -2.20 -11.82 -15.35
C MET A 24 -2.18 -13.27 -15.84
N LEU A 25 -1.00 -13.87 -15.90
CA LEU A 25 -0.84 -15.28 -16.27
C LEU A 25 -1.58 -16.20 -15.29
N LEU A 26 -1.42 -15.96 -13.99
CA LEU A 26 -2.09 -16.71 -12.92
C LEU A 26 -3.61 -16.66 -13.07
N MET A 27 -4.20 -15.46 -13.27
CA MET A 27 -5.64 -15.30 -13.47
C MET A 27 -6.15 -16.11 -14.67
N SER A 28 -5.38 -16.16 -15.75
CA SER A 28 -5.69 -16.97 -16.93
C SER A 28 -5.59 -18.48 -16.64
N LEU A 29 -4.50 -18.89 -16.00
CA LEU A 29 -4.25 -20.29 -15.66
C LEU A 29 -5.29 -20.83 -14.68
N MET A 30 -5.67 -20.09 -13.67
CA MET A 30 -6.71 -20.49 -12.71
C MET A 30 -8.03 -20.83 -13.42
N LYS A 31 -8.48 -19.96 -14.33
CA LYS A 31 -9.70 -20.22 -15.12
C LYS A 31 -9.60 -21.50 -15.95
N ARG A 32 -8.46 -21.70 -16.61
CA ARG A 32 -8.22 -22.88 -17.48
C ARG A 32 -8.14 -24.18 -16.69
N VAL A 33 -7.37 -24.16 -15.56
CA VAL A 33 -7.21 -25.34 -14.72
C VAL A 33 -8.53 -25.71 -14.04
N ALA A 34 -9.24 -24.75 -13.49
CA ALA A 34 -10.55 -24.98 -12.88
C ALA A 34 -11.53 -25.63 -13.90
N HIS A 35 -11.63 -25.08 -15.08
CA HIS A 35 -12.47 -25.63 -16.14
C HIS A 35 -12.13 -27.10 -16.47
N LYS A 36 -10.82 -27.41 -16.55
CA LYS A 36 -10.34 -28.80 -16.81
C LYS A 36 -10.79 -29.78 -15.72
N HIS A 37 -10.98 -29.30 -14.49
CA HIS A 37 -11.41 -30.12 -13.36
C HIS A 37 -12.91 -29.98 -13.03
N GLY A 38 -13.71 -29.40 -13.93
CA GLY A 38 -15.16 -29.22 -13.72
C GLY A 38 -15.53 -28.11 -12.75
N PHE A 39 -14.59 -27.23 -12.41
CA PHE A 39 -14.81 -26.07 -11.54
C PHE A 39 -14.87 -24.76 -12.33
N ARG A 40 -15.37 -23.74 -11.69
CA ARG A 40 -15.39 -22.37 -12.19
C ARG A 40 -14.73 -21.43 -11.17
N VAL A 41 -13.78 -20.61 -11.62
CA VAL A 41 -13.17 -19.54 -10.84
C VAL A 41 -13.97 -18.27 -11.05
N LEU A 42 -14.36 -17.65 -9.94
CA LEU A 42 -14.97 -16.34 -9.90
C LEU A 42 -13.93 -15.33 -9.38
N LEU A 43 -13.51 -14.41 -10.24
CA LEU A 43 -12.64 -13.29 -9.87
C LEU A 43 -13.46 -12.02 -9.57
N HIS A 44 -14.78 -12.11 -9.68
CA HIS A 44 -15.71 -11.02 -9.39
C HIS A 44 -15.60 -10.57 -7.95
N GLU A 45 -15.59 -9.26 -7.71
CA GLU A 45 -15.34 -8.65 -6.40
C GLU A 45 -16.43 -8.92 -5.39
N LYS A 46 -17.67 -9.09 -5.84
CA LYS A 46 -18.85 -9.33 -4.99
C LYS A 46 -19.73 -10.43 -5.59
N PRO A 47 -19.28 -11.71 -5.58
CA PRO A 47 -20.02 -12.77 -6.24
C PRO A 47 -21.27 -13.24 -5.47
N PHE A 48 -21.35 -12.95 -4.17
CA PHE A 48 -22.46 -13.36 -3.31
C PHE A 48 -23.06 -12.18 -2.55
N ALA A 49 -24.38 -12.08 -2.51
CA ALA A 49 -25.09 -11.12 -1.67
C ALA A 49 -24.97 -11.51 -0.18
N GLY A 50 -24.92 -10.50 0.70
CA GLY A 50 -24.93 -10.70 2.14
C GLY A 50 -23.63 -11.15 2.78
N VAL A 51 -22.56 -11.39 1.99
CA VAL A 51 -21.20 -11.68 2.49
C VAL A 51 -20.20 -10.67 1.96
N ASN A 52 -19.01 -10.59 2.58
CA ASN A 52 -17.97 -9.69 2.15
C ASN A 52 -17.51 -9.99 0.71
N GLY A 53 -17.04 -8.95 0.02
CA GLY A 53 -16.39 -9.07 -1.26
C GLY A 53 -14.92 -9.41 -1.12
N SER A 54 -14.23 -9.50 -2.26
CA SER A 54 -12.80 -9.71 -2.34
C SER A 54 -12.12 -8.65 -3.19
N GLY A 55 -10.83 -8.44 -2.96
CA GLY A 55 -10.01 -7.51 -3.71
C GLY A 55 -8.57 -7.98 -3.78
N LYS A 56 -7.76 -7.22 -4.46
CA LYS A 56 -6.31 -7.35 -4.44
C LYS A 56 -5.72 -6.28 -3.53
N HIS A 57 -4.76 -6.65 -2.70
CA HIS A 57 -3.91 -5.71 -1.99
C HIS A 57 -2.59 -5.61 -2.73
N ASN A 58 -2.33 -4.46 -3.34
CA ASN A 58 -1.06 -4.22 -4.01
C ASN A 58 -0.05 -3.70 -2.98
N ASN A 59 0.80 -4.61 -2.52
CA ASN A 59 1.94 -4.27 -1.66
C ASN A 59 3.12 -3.89 -2.53
N TRP A 60 3.71 -2.72 -2.29
CA TRP A 60 4.84 -2.22 -3.07
C TRP A 60 5.79 -1.38 -2.24
N SER A 61 7.05 -1.36 -2.63
CA SER A 61 8.08 -0.50 -2.07
C SER A 61 9.04 -0.07 -3.16
N LEU A 62 9.84 0.94 -2.86
CA LEU A 62 10.90 1.42 -3.73
C LEU A 62 12.25 0.95 -3.19
N CYS A 63 13.11 0.52 -4.08
CA CYS A 63 14.51 0.27 -3.78
C CYS A 63 15.41 0.78 -4.91
N THR A 64 16.67 1.05 -4.59
CA THR A 64 17.68 1.34 -5.59
C THR A 64 18.14 0.04 -6.26
N ASP A 65 18.84 0.15 -7.38
CA ASP A 65 19.54 -0.95 -8.06
C ASP A 65 20.61 -1.60 -7.17
N THR A 66 21.11 -0.87 -6.18
CA THR A 66 22.08 -1.36 -5.18
C THR A 66 21.40 -2.04 -3.96
N GLY A 67 20.08 -2.13 -3.95
CA GLY A 67 19.31 -2.81 -2.91
C GLY A 67 18.98 -1.97 -1.68
N VAL A 68 19.15 -0.64 -1.73
CA VAL A 68 18.74 0.24 -0.63
C VAL A 68 17.22 0.43 -0.65
N LEU A 69 16.55 0.06 0.44
CA LEU A 69 15.11 0.25 0.61
C LEU A 69 14.80 1.71 0.95
N LEU A 70 13.97 2.36 0.14
CA LEU A 70 13.65 3.78 0.30
C LEU A 70 12.46 4.01 1.25
N HIS A 71 11.62 3.01 1.44
CA HIS A 71 10.51 3.02 2.39
C HIS A 71 10.84 2.33 3.73
N ALA A 72 12.10 2.11 4.01
CA ALA A 72 12.53 1.55 5.29
C ALA A 72 13.39 2.56 6.05
N ALA A 73 13.07 2.75 7.33
CA ALA A 73 13.93 3.50 8.23
C ALA A 73 15.30 2.80 8.36
N GLY A 74 16.35 3.59 8.47
CA GLY A 74 17.72 3.10 8.63
C GLY A 74 18.24 3.30 10.04
N LYS A 75 19.55 3.08 10.18
CA LYS A 75 20.26 3.25 11.45
C LYS A 75 20.99 4.58 11.58
N THR A 76 21.11 5.32 10.46
CA THR A 76 21.77 6.62 10.42
C THR A 76 20.77 7.76 10.25
N PRO A 77 21.08 8.98 10.69
CA PRO A 77 20.22 10.14 10.46
C PRO A 77 19.93 10.38 8.98
N GLU A 78 20.91 10.15 8.10
CA GLU A 78 20.76 10.30 6.65
C GLU A 78 19.77 9.26 6.07
N ASP A 79 19.82 8.02 6.56
CA ASP A 79 18.89 6.98 6.15
C ASP A 79 17.46 7.34 6.58
N ASN A 80 17.33 7.87 7.80
CA ASN A 80 16.03 8.27 8.35
C ASN A 80 15.47 9.49 7.63
N LEU A 81 16.30 10.47 7.29
CA LEU A 81 15.88 11.61 6.47
C LEU A 81 15.40 11.14 5.09
N ARG A 82 16.19 10.28 4.43
CA ARG A 82 15.80 9.67 3.15
C ARG A 82 14.45 8.98 3.25
N PHE A 83 14.26 8.14 4.28
CA PHE A 83 13.00 7.46 4.54
C PHE A 83 11.83 8.44 4.64
N VAL A 84 11.94 9.48 5.49
CA VAL A 84 10.89 10.49 5.67
C VAL A 84 10.57 11.20 4.37
N VAL A 85 11.60 11.59 3.59
CA VAL A 85 11.41 12.26 2.29
C VAL A 85 10.59 11.36 1.35
N PHE A 86 10.93 10.09 1.20
CA PHE A 86 10.20 9.19 0.31
C PHE A 86 8.77 8.88 0.79
N ILE A 87 8.52 8.86 2.10
CA ILE A 87 7.16 8.77 2.64
C ILE A 87 6.34 10.01 2.26
N VAL A 88 6.88 11.21 2.49
CA VAL A 88 6.19 12.47 2.18
C VAL A 88 5.94 12.61 0.67
N GLU A 89 6.92 12.29 -0.17
CA GLU A 89 6.77 12.32 -1.64
C GLU A 89 5.70 11.33 -2.11
N THR A 90 5.62 10.14 -1.50
CA THR A 90 4.55 9.18 -1.79
C THR A 90 3.18 9.74 -1.44
N LEU A 91 3.01 10.33 -0.25
CA LEU A 91 1.76 10.95 0.17
C LEU A 91 1.37 12.13 -0.75
N MET A 92 2.35 12.93 -1.15
CA MET A 92 2.13 14.03 -2.10
C MET A 92 1.71 13.50 -3.47
N GLY A 93 2.30 12.40 -3.94
CA GLY A 93 1.89 11.69 -5.15
C GLY A 93 0.44 11.22 -5.08
N VAL A 94 0.06 10.56 -3.99
CA VAL A 94 -1.32 10.13 -3.72
C VAL A 94 -2.28 11.32 -3.72
N TYR A 95 -1.93 12.41 -3.07
CA TYR A 95 -2.74 13.63 -3.04
C TYR A 95 -2.92 14.24 -4.43
N LYS A 96 -1.82 14.47 -5.15
CA LYS A 96 -1.84 15.12 -6.48
C LYS A 96 -2.54 14.26 -7.54
N HIS A 97 -2.36 12.94 -7.49
CA HIS A 97 -2.86 12.00 -8.48
C HIS A 97 -4.05 11.17 -7.99
N ASN A 98 -4.74 11.65 -6.94
CA ASN A 98 -5.90 10.97 -6.35
C ASN A 98 -6.98 10.59 -7.37
N GLY A 99 -7.20 11.45 -8.38
CA GLY A 99 -8.14 11.18 -9.46
C GLY A 99 -7.76 9.95 -10.30
N LEU A 100 -6.46 9.75 -10.59
CA LEU A 100 -5.98 8.58 -11.32
C LEU A 100 -6.11 7.30 -10.48
N LEU A 101 -5.76 7.36 -9.19
CA LEU A 101 -5.94 6.23 -8.28
C LEU A 101 -7.41 5.83 -8.17
N LYS A 102 -8.32 6.80 -8.06
CA LYS A 102 -9.77 6.52 -8.10
C LYS A 102 -10.20 5.88 -9.42
N ALA A 103 -9.71 6.37 -10.54
CA ALA A 103 -10.02 5.79 -11.85
C ALA A 103 -9.53 4.33 -11.96
N SER A 104 -8.37 4.00 -11.40
CA SER A 104 -7.81 2.64 -11.45
C SER A 104 -8.62 1.60 -10.68
N ILE A 105 -9.41 2.02 -9.70
CA ILE A 105 -10.23 1.12 -8.86
C ILE A 105 -11.72 1.14 -9.22
N MET A 106 -12.14 2.06 -10.06
CA MET A 106 -13.56 2.22 -10.42
C MET A 106 -13.95 1.26 -11.56
N SER A 107 -14.52 0.14 -11.15
CA SER A 107 -15.24 -0.78 -12.03
C SER A 107 -16.64 -1.02 -11.49
N ALA A 108 -17.57 -1.44 -12.35
CA ALA A 108 -18.95 -1.71 -11.94
C ALA A 108 -19.02 -2.76 -10.81
N THR A 109 -18.15 -3.78 -10.88
CA THR A 109 -18.11 -4.86 -9.89
C THR A 109 -17.43 -4.43 -8.59
N ASN A 110 -16.33 -3.66 -8.67
CA ASN A 110 -15.62 -3.17 -7.50
C ASN A 110 -16.40 -2.09 -6.73
N ALA A 111 -17.22 -1.29 -7.43
CA ALA A 111 -18.11 -0.31 -6.79
C ALA A 111 -19.09 -0.96 -5.78
N HIS A 112 -19.55 -2.17 -6.05
CA HIS A 112 -20.41 -2.93 -5.12
C HIS A 112 -19.66 -3.42 -3.88
N ARG A 113 -18.33 -3.56 -3.96
CA ARG A 113 -17.48 -3.99 -2.86
C ARG A 113 -17.03 -2.81 -1.99
N LEU A 114 -16.59 -1.71 -2.59
CA LEU A 114 -15.99 -0.57 -1.87
C LEU A 114 -17.01 0.08 -0.90
N GLY A 115 -16.55 0.35 0.32
CA GLY A 115 -17.37 0.92 1.38
C GLY A 115 -18.32 -0.06 2.06
N ALA A 116 -18.27 -1.35 1.71
CA ALA A 116 -19.09 -2.39 2.30
C ALA A 116 -18.30 -3.26 3.29
N ASN A 117 -18.76 -3.35 4.53
CA ASN A 117 -18.16 -4.18 5.60
C ASN A 117 -16.64 -3.93 5.77
N GLU A 118 -15.80 -4.93 5.47
CA GLU A 118 -14.34 -4.86 5.62
C GLU A 118 -13.61 -4.24 4.42
N ALA A 119 -14.31 -3.86 3.35
CA ALA A 119 -13.70 -3.22 2.22
C ALA A 119 -13.40 -1.73 2.49
N PRO A 120 -12.28 -1.17 1.99
CA PRO A 120 -11.97 0.24 2.16
C PRO A 120 -13.01 1.12 1.44
N PRO A 121 -13.19 2.38 1.89
CA PRO A 121 -14.04 3.34 1.19
C PRO A 121 -13.44 3.71 -0.18
N ALA A 122 -14.27 4.25 -1.06
CA ALA A 122 -13.83 4.78 -2.36
C ALA A 122 -13.02 6.09 -2.26
N ILE A 123 -12.90 6.65 -1.05
CA ILE A 123 -12.07 7.83 -0.76
C ILE A 123 -10.65 7.35 -0.47
N ILE A 124 -9.69 7.80 -1.26
CA ILE A 124 -8.27 7.46 -1.07
C ILE A 124 -7.73 8.28 0.10
N SER A 125 -7.75 7.70 1.29
CA SER A 125 -7.07 8.19 2.49
C SER A 125 -5.83 7.36 2.76
N SER A 126 -4.82 7.96 3.39
CA SER A 126 -3.58 7.29 3.74
C SER A 126 -3.51 7.04 5.24
N PHE A 127 -2.99 5.87 5.63
CA PHE A 127 -2.71 5.51 7.02
C PHE A 127 -1.21 5.27 7.18
N LEU A 128 -0.60 5.90 8.16
CA LEU A 128 0.84 5.82 8.44
C LEU A 128 1.17 5.14 9.78
N GLY A 129 0.17 4.93 10.62
CA GLY A 129 0.36 4.57 12.02
C GLY A 129 0.71 5.78 12.90
N LYS A 130 0.51 5.62 14.20
CA LYS A 130 0.64 6.73 15.16
C LYS A 130 2.06 7.31 15.20
N GLN A 131 3.08 6.47 15.26
CA GLN A 131 4.47 6.91 15.41
C GLN A 131 4.93 7.80 14.24
N LEU A 132 4.66 7.37 13.00
CA LEU A 132 5.06 8.14 11.82
C LEU A 132 4.21 9.40 11.65
N THR A 133 2.93 9.36 12.02
CA THR A 133 2.07 10.54 12.04
C THR A 133 2.57 11.56 13.05
N ASP A 134 2.87 11.16 14.28
CA ASP A 134 3.39 12.03 15.35
C ASP A 134 4.74 12.66 14.93
N LEU A 135 5.61 11.90 14.25
CA LEU A 135 6.88 12.39 13.70
C LEU A 135 6.65 13.48 12.65
N LEU A 136 5.78 13.23 11.68
CA LEU A 136 5.49 14.20 10.61
C LEU A 136 4.82 15.46 11.17
N ASP A 137 3.91 15.32 12.14
CA ASP A 137 3.30 16.45 12.85
C ASP A 137 4.34 17.28 13.61
N HIS A 138 5.36 16.64 14.17
CA HIS A 138 6.45 17.34 14.84
C HIS A 138 7.29 18.12 13.83
N ILE A 139 7.65 17.52 12.72
CA ILE A 139 8.40 18.18 11.62
C ILE A 139 7.62 19.37 11.06
N GLU A 140 6.30 19.25 10.89
CA GLU A 140 5.46 20.34 10.39
C GLU A 140 5.42 21.55 11.34
N LYS A 141 5.43 21.30 12.65
CA LYS A 141 5.36 22.34 13.68
C LYS A 141 6.71 22.96 14.03
N ALA A 142 7.81 22.32 13.63
CA ALA A 142 9.16 22.83 13.86
C ALA A 142 9.36 24.17 13.12
N ASP A 143 10.03 25.13 13.78
CA ASP A 143 10.30 26.43 13.15
C ASP A 143 11.24 26.23 11.95
N LYS A 144 10.93 26.94 10.85
CA LYS A 144 11.76 26.88 9.63
C LYS A 144 13.21 27.27 9.89
N GLU A 145 13.46 28.20 10.83
CA GLU A 145 14.80 28.59 11.22
C GLU A 145 15.54 27.46 11.95
N GLU A 146 14.85 26.69 12.75
CA GLU A 146 15.36 25.50 13.43
C GLU A 146 15.68 24.37 12.45
N LEU A 147 14.81 24.12 11.46
CA LEU A 147 15.03 23.17 10.38
C LEU A 147 16.21 23.60 9.48
N PHE A 148 16.34 24.90 9.14
CA PHE A 148 17.46 25.42 8.37
C PHE A 148 18.77 25.47 9.17
N ALA A 149 18.72 25.73 10.48
CA ALA A 149 19.89 25.66 11.36
C ALA A 149 20.41 24.22 11.51
N LEU A 150 19.50 23.24 11.52
CA LEU A 150 19.81 21.82 11.48
C LEU A 150 20.41 21.38 10.13
N ALA A 151 19.91 21.89 9.02
CA ALA A 151 20.41 21.62 7.68
C ALA A 151 21.74 22.34 7.34
N GLY A 152 22.06 23.44 8.03
CA GLY A 152 23.25 24.27 7.77
C GLY A 152 24.50 23.90 8.58
N LYS A 153 24.41 23.04 9.55
CA LYS A 153 25.60 22.53 10.27
C LYS A 153 26.29 21.47 9.43
N LYS A 154 27.55 21.73 9.07
CA LYS A 154 28.46 20.76 8.43
C LYS A 154 28.56 19.49 9.31
N GLY A 155 28.00 18.41 8.84
CA GLY A 155 27.77 17.18 9.59
C GLY A 155 26.32 17.19 10.09
N MET A 156 25.41 16.84 9.21
CA MET A 156 23.98 16.81 9.49
C MET A 156 23.70 15.68 10.50
N GLU A 157 23.93 15.96 11.78
CA GLU A 157 23.14 15.33 12.82
C GLU A 157 21.81 16.10 12.86
N LEU A 158 20.94 15.81 11.91
CA LEU A 158 19.53 15.95 12.17
C LEU A 158 19.29 15.00 13.33
N ASP A 159 19.07 15.58 14.51
CA ASP A 159 18.57 14.88 15.68
C ASP A 159 17.09 14.49 15.40
N ILE A 160 16.89 13.80 14.30
CA ILE A 160 15.69 13.00 14.12
C ILE A 160 15.92 11.89 15.13
N PRO A 161 15.19 11.89 16.25
CA PRO A 161 15.37 10.88 17.27
C PRO A 161 15.38 9.52 16.54
N GLU A 162 16.31 8.63 16.94
CA GLU A 162 16.34 7.27 16.41
C GLU A 162 14.89 6.85 16.22
N ILE A 163 14.46 6.69 14.97
CA ILE A 163 13.09 6.22 14.74
C ILE A 163 13.12 4.86 15.43
N PRO A 164 12.52 4.72 16.62
CA PRO A 164 12.58 3.48 17.36
C PRO A 164 12.11 2.42 16.38
N GLU A 165 12.73 1.23 16.37
CA GLU A 165 12.35 0.12 15.48
C GLU A 165 10.86 0.24 15.27
N LEU A 166 10.45 0.67 14.07
CA LEU A 166 9.03 0.90 13.77
C LEU A 166 8.37 -0.42 14.11
N MET A 167 7.92 -0.53 15.34
CA MET A 167 7.13 -1.68 15.75
C MET A 167 6.03 -1.74 14.72
N ILE A 168 6.04 -2.80 13.95
CA ILE A 168 5.02 -3.05 12.94
C ILE A 168 3.71 -2.87 13.67
N ASP A 169 3.15 -1.67 13.55
CA ASP A 169 1.86 -1.36 14.17
C ASP A 169 0.82 -2.13 13.37
N ASN A 170 0.63 -3.39 13.79
CA ASN A 170 -0.38 -4.29 13.24
C ASN A 170 -1.80 -3.83 13.58
N THR A 171 -1.97 -2.63 14.18
CA THR A 171 -3.27 -2.17 14.66
C THR A 171 -4.23 -1.76 13.55
N ASP A 172 -3.77 -1.45 12.33
CA ASP A 172 -4.69 -1.22 11.21
C ASP A 172 -5.10 -2.50 10.48
N ARG A 173 -5.39 -3.55 11.21
CA ARG A 173 -6.14 -4.69 10.68
C ARG A 173 -7.58 -4.33 10.29
N ASN A 174 -8.05 -3.15 10.67
CA ASN A 174 -9.42 -2.68 10.42
C ASN A 174 -9.69 -2.31 8.94
N ARG A 175 -8.68 -2.35 8.07
CA ARG A 175 -8.85 -2.17 6.61
C ARG A 175 -9.63 -0.91 6.21
N THR A 176 -9.62 0.11 7.08
CA THR A 176 -10.40 1.33 6.90
C THR A 176 -9.74 2.30 5.93
N SER A 177 -8.42 2.24 5.78
CA SER A 177 -7.70 3.08 4.82
C SER A 177 -7.38 2.29 3.55
N PRO A 178 -7.71 2.82 2.36
CA PRO A 178 -7.38 2.16 1.10
C PRO A 178 -5.88 2.24 0.76
N PHE A 179 -5.11 3.10 1.42
CA PHE A 179 -3.69 3.27 1.19
C PHE A 179 -2.94 3.32 2.52
N ALA A 180 -2.27 2.24 2.90
CA ALA A 180 -1.65 2.09 4.21
C ALA A 180 -0.14 1.84 4.12
N PHE A 181 0.63 2.48 5.01
CA PHE A 181 2.02 2.16 5.25
C PHE A 181 2.14 1.04 6.27
N THR A 182 2.89 0.00 5.97
CA THR A 182 3.00 -1.22 6.80
C THR A 182 4.43 -1.48 7.29
N GLY A 183 5.17 -0.41 7.58
CA GLY A 183 6.50 -0.45 8.19
C GLY A 183 7.68 -0.34 7.21
N ASN A 184 7.60 -0.95 6.04
CA ASN A 184 8.63 -0.85 4.98
C ASN A 184 8.07 -0.84 3.56
N ARG A 185 6.76 -0.72 3.42
CA ARG A 185 6.03 -0.74 2.15
C ARG A 185 4.68 -0.07 2.29
N PHE A 186 4.11 0.32 1.18
CA PHE A 186 2.72 0.72 1.09
C PHE A 186 1.86 -0.44 0.59
N GLU A 187 0.61 -0.44 1.01
CA GLU A 187 -0.42 -1.37 0.60
C GLU A 187 -1.62 -0.60 0.05
N PHE A 188 -1.89 -0.79 -1.24
CA PHE A 188 -3.09 -0.24 -1.87
C PHE A 188 -4.20 -1.30 -1.88
N ARG A 189 -5.23 -1.12 -1.07
CA ARG A 189 -6.24 -2.12 -0.72
C ARG A 189 -7.52 -2.05 -1.56
N ALA A 190 -7.66 -1.04 -2.38
CA ALA A 190 -8.92 -0.76 -3.09
C ALA A 190 -9.02 -1.42 -4.47
N VAL A 191 -8.00 -2.14 -4.91
CA VAL A 191 -7.96 -2.78 -6.23
C VAL A 191 -8.95 -3.94 -6.30
N GLY A 192 -9.71 -4.05 -7.39
CA GLY A 192 -10.67 -5.13 -7.60
C GLY A 192 -9.98 -6.48 -7.85
N SER A 193 -10.61 -7.58 -7.41
CA SER A 193 -10.06 -8.93 -7.59
C SER A 193 -9.99 -9.36 -9.05
N GLU A 194 -10.86 -8.82 -9.91
CA GLU A 194 -10.84 -9.05 -11.36
C GLU A 194 -9.91 -8.09 -12.12
N ALA A 195 -9.49 -6.99 -11.49
CA ALA A 195 -8.71 -5.95 -12.14
C ALA A 195 -7.30 -6.41 -12.54
N ASN A 196 -6.77 -5.79 -13.59
CA ASN A 196 -5.35 -5.85 -13.92
C ASN A 196 -4.58 -4.91 -12.96
N CYS A 197 -3.57 -5.43 -12.28
CA CYS A 197 -2.75 -4.63 -11.35
C CYS A 197 -1.91 -3.56 -12.04
N ALA A 198 -1.68 -3.63 -13.36
CA ALA A 198 -0.88 -2.66 -14.10
C ALA A 198 -1.46 -1.23 -14.08
N SER A 199 -2.77 -1.08 -13.83
CA SER A 199 -3.43 0.23 -13.78
C SER A 199 -3.44 0.87 -12.39
N SER A 200 -2.98 0.18 -11.37
CA SER A 200 -2.91 0.65 -9.99
C SER A 200 -1.51 0.64 -9.46
#